data_74381883e6a6ca4905b7ff379861600e
#
_entry.id   74381883e6a6ca4905b7ff379861600e
#
_cell.length_a   1.000
_cell.length_b   1.000
_cell.length_c   1.000
_cell.angle_alpha   90.00
_cell.angle_beta   90.00
_cell.angle_gamma   90.00
#
_symmetry.space_group_name_H-M   'P 1'
#
loop_
_entity.id
_entity.type
_entity.pdbx_description
1 polymer ?
#
loop_
_entity_poly.entity_id
_entity_poly.type
_entity_poly.pdbx_seq_one_letter_code
_entity_poly.pdbx_strand_id
1 'polypeptide(L)'
;MNTTAWTSESSAAKQHLATAVTVIAGAALAIGFRQFEGPALSGNWAGFWLGVVLLVVGVGMFFFGGKQIITVEPKRQRIVITRQGRVRSHTQHIHFNDIAGVSVAENGDAEGGSVRFHVAVTLKTGKSVALFLGFFEGSHSRQAMEARCQRLVECMRPAG
;
A
#
# COMPACT_ATOMS: atom_id res chain seq x y z
N MET A 1 24.58 18.14 -13.16
CA MET A 1 23.33 17.37 -13.14
C MET A 1 22.84 17.30 -11.71
N ASN A 2 21.62 17.80 -11.45
CA ASN A 2 21.05 17.86 -10.09
C ASN A 2 20.65 16.44 -9.63
N THR A 3 21.51 15.79 -8.88
CA THR A 3 21.22 14.55 -8.16
C THR A 3 20.30 14.83 -6.97
N THR A 4 19.10 15.28 -7.27
CA THR A 4 18.10 15.58 -6.23
C THR A 4 17.53 14.27 -5.71
N ALA A 5 17.46 14.13 -4.40
CA ALA A 5 16.77 13.00 -3.78
C ALA A 5 15.32 12.94 -4.31
N TRP A 6 14.91 11.75 -4.76
CA TRP A 6 13.55 11.54 -5.24
C TRP A 6 12.75 10.83 -4.17
N THR A 7 11.62 11.40 -3.79
CA THR A 7 10.70 10.83 -2.80
C THR A 7 9.36 10.57 -3.46
N SER A 8 8.84 9.36 -3.27
CA SER A 8 7.49 8.99 -3.68
C SER A 8 6.69 8.54 -2.47
N GLU A 9 5.52 9.13 -2.29
CA GLU A 9 4.62 8.84 -1.18
C GLU A 9 3.35 8.15 -1.69
N SER A 10 2.88 7.13 -0.97
CA SER A 10 1.55 6.57 -1.23
C SER A 10 0.48 7.48 -0.64
N SER A 11 -0.53 7.83 -1.44
CA SER A 11 -1.68 8.57 -0.94
C SER A 11 -2.54 7.67 -0.04
N ALA A 12 -2.52 7.92 1.25
CA ALA A 12 -3.40 7.24 2.21
C ALA A 12 -4.85 7.78 2.20
N ALA A 13 -5.12 8.87 1.46
CA ALA A 13 -6.42 9.54 1.47
C ALA A 13 -7.59 8.62 1.07
N LYS A 14 -7.43 7.83 0.01
CA LYS A 14 -8.46 6.87 -0.43
C LYS A 14 -8.72 5.78 0.61
N GLN A 15 -7.67 5.32 1.29
CA GLN A 15 -7.78 4.33 2.35
C GLN A 15 -8.51 4.90 3.57
N HIS A 16 -8.22 6.15 3.95
CA HIS A 16 -8.92 6.82 5.05
C HIS A 16 -10.40 7.02 4.76
N LEU A 17 -10.75 7.38 3.52
CA LEU A 17 -12.15 7.51 3.10
C LEU A 17 -12.88 6.17 3.19
N ALA A 18 -12.30 5.10 2.63
CA ALA A 18 -12.90 3.77 2.70
C ALA A 18 -13.09 3.30 4.16
N THR A 19 -12.09 3.49 5.03
CA THR A 19 -12.17 3.17 6.46
C THR A 19 -13.28 3.96 7.13
N ALA A 20 -13.39 5.27 6.90
CA ALA A 20 -14.43 6.11 7.48
C ALA A 20 -15.84 5.67 7.06
N VAL A 21 -16.04 5.38 5.77
CA VAL A 21 -17.32 4.88 5.25
C VAL A 21 -17.70 3.55 5.91
N THR A 22 -16.73 2.62 6.03
CA THR A 22 -16.97 1.30 6.66
C THR A 22 -17.36 1.45 8.13
N VAL A 23 -16.67 2.30 8.89
CA VAL A 23 -16.98 2.55 10.31
C VAL A 23 -18.35 3.21 10.47
N ILE A 24 -18.69 4.22 9.66
CA ILE A 24 -19.98 4.91 9.71
C ILE A 24 -21.11 3.93 9.35
N ALA A 25 -20.96 3.14 8.29
CA ALA A 25 -21.95 2.14 7.90
C ALA A 25 -22.14 1.07 8.99
N GLY A 26 -21.05 0.58 9.59
CA GLY A 26 -21.10 -0.36 10.69
C GLY A 26 -21.82 0.20 11.93
N ALA A 27 -21.54 1.45 12.30
CA ALA A 27 -22.21 2.11 13.40
C ALA A 27 -23.71 2.33 13.13
N ALA A 28 -24.07 2.78 11.93
CA ALA A 28 -25.46 2.98 11.53
C ALA A 28 -26.27 1.68 11.60
N LEU A 29 -25.71 0.56 11.11
CA LEU A 29 -26.33 -0.76 11.18
C LEU A 29 -26.45 -1.25 12.64
N ALA A 30 -25.39 -1.16 13.42
CA ALA A 30 -25.43 -1.61 14.82
C ALA A 30 -26.42 -0.84 15.67
N ILE A 31 -26.57 0.48 15.44
CA ILE A 31 -27.53 1.33 16.15
C ILE A 31 -28.95 1.09 15.63
N GLY A 32 -29.13 1.01 14.30
CA GLY A 32 -30.43 0.86 13.67
C GLY A 32 -31.10 -0.49 13.98
N PHE A 33 -30.31 -1.55 14.13
CA PHE A 33 -30.81 -2.91 14.40
C PHE A 33 -30.62 -3.36 15.85
N ARG A 34 -30.47 -2.44 16.80
CA ARG A 34 -30.24 -2.76 18.22
C ARG A 34 -31.45 -3.31 18.97
N GLN A 35 -32.65 -3.23 18.38
CA GLN A 35 -33.87 -3.75 18.98
C GLN A 35 -34.00 -5.25 18.71
N PHE A 36 -33.81 -6.05 19.75
CA PHE A 36 -33.82 -7.51 19.69
C PHE A 36 -35.21 -8.11 20.00
N GLU A 37 -36.29 -7.41 19.67
CA GLU A 37 -37.65 -7.89 19.83
C GLU A 37 -37.98 -8.90 18.72
N GLY A 38 -38.02 -10.19 19.07
CA GLY A 38 -38.37 -11.25 18.13
C GLY A 38 -37.45 -12.48 18.21
N PRO A 39 -37.70 -13.53 17.40
CA PRO A 39 -36.91 -14.77 17.41
C PRO A 39 -35.46 -14.49 16.99
N ALA A 40 -34.50 -15.25 17.52
CA ALA A 40 -33.05 -15.06 17.36
C ALA A 40 -32.54 -15.00 15.89
N LEU A 41 -33.33 -15.45 14.94
CA LEU A 41 -33.05 -15.39 13.49
C LEU A 41 -33.80 -14.22 12.79
N SER A 42 -34.33 -13.24 13.54
CA SER A 42 -34.94 -12.06 12.94
C SER A 42 -33.90 -11.23 12.18
N GLY A 43 -34.34 -10.53 11.13
CA GLY A 43 -33.46 -9.65 10.33
C GLY A 43 -32.71 -8.61 11.18
N ASN A 44 -33.26 -8.22 12.33
CA ASN A 44 -32.62 -7.28 13.27
C ASN A 44 -31.34 -7.87 13.88
N TRP A 45 -31.31 -9.13 14.21
CA TRP A 45 -30.12 -9.81 14.74
C TRP A 45 -29.00 -9.86 13.71
N ALA A 46 -29.32 -10.26 12.48
CA ALA A 46 -28.36 -10.30 11.38
C ALA A 46 -27.81 -8.92 11.06
N GLY A 47 -28.66 -7.88 11.00
CA GLY A 47 -28.28 -6.50 10.76
C GLY A 47 -27.34 -5.96 11.84
N PHE A 48 -27.63 -6.24 13.12
CA PHE A 48 -26.76 -5.83 14.22
C PHE A 48 -25.39 -6.46 14.14
N TRP A 49 -25.31 -7.78 13.98
CA TRP A 49 -24.01 -8.49 13.89
C TRP A 49 -23.22 -8.08 12.66
N LEU A 50 -23.87 -7.84 11.54
CA LEU A 50 -23.21 -7.27 10.36
C LEU A 50 -22.59 -5.91 10.68
N GLY A 51 -23.31 -5.05 11.38
CA GLY A 51 -22.83 -3.76 11.85
C GLY A 51 -21.60 -3.89 12.75
N VAL A 52 -21.62 -4.83 13.70
CA VAL A 52 -20.48 -5.10 14.59
C VAL A 52 -19.26 -5.59 13.80
N VAL A 53 -19.44 -6.53 12.87
CA VAL A 53 -18.35 -7.03 12.01
C VAL A 53 -17.75 -5.89 11.21
N LEU A 54 -18.57 -5.03 10.58
CA LEU A 54 -18.07 -3.86 9.82
C LEU A 54 -17.30 -2.88 10.72
N LEU A 55 -17.75 -2.66 11.96
CA LEU A 55 -17.02 -1.83 12.93
C LEU A 55 -15.65 -2.43 13.24
N VAL A 56 -15.58 -3.72 13.54
CA VAL A 56 -14.32 -4.41 13.84
C VAL A 56 -13.37 -4.34 12.65
N VAL A 57 -13.87 -4.60 11.44
CA VAL A 57 -13.09 -4.50 10.21
C VAL A 57 -12.62 -3.07 9.96
N GLY A 58 -13.50 -2.08 10.10
CA GLY A 58 -13.18 -0.67 9.91
C GLY A 58 -12.13 -0.18 10.91
N VAL A 59 -12.29 -0.52 12.18
CA VAL A 59 -11.29 -0.23 13.23
C VAL A 59 -9.96 -0.95 12.94
N GLY A 60 -10.02 -2.21 12.54
CA GLY A 60 -8.84 -2.97 12.09
C GLY A 60 -8.11 -2.25 10.95
N MET A 61 -8.82 -1.87 9.89
CA MET A 61 -8.24 -1.11 8.77
C MET A 61 -7.59 0.21 9.21
N PHE A 62 -8.16 0.87 10.24
CA PHE A 62 -7.58 2.09 10.79
C PHE A 62 -6.22 1.84 11.46
N PHE A 63 -6.05 0.76 12.20
CA PHE A 63 -4.80 0.43 12.88
C PHE A 63 -3.74 -0.15 11.93
N PHE A 64 -4.16 -0.95 10.95
CA PHE A 64 -3.25 -1.58 9.99
C PHE A 64 -2.96 -0.70 8.77
N GLY A 65 -3.66 0.43 8.62
CA GLY A 65 -3.37 1.41 7.58
C GLY A 65 -1.96 1.97 7.75
N GLY A 66 -1.17 1.92 6.69
CA GLY A 66 0.20 2.42 6.69
C GLY A 66 0.51 3.26 5.45
N LYS A 67 1.47 4.17 5.60
CA LYS A 67 2.05 4.97 4.52
C LYS A 67 3.41 4.38 4.17
N GLN A 68 3.66 4.19 2.88
CA GLN A 68 4.99 3.83 2.41
C GLN A 68 5.64 5.04 1.75
N ILE A 69 6.81 5.40 2.22
CA ILE A 69 7.64 6.47 1.68
C ILE A 69 8.88 5.80 1.11
N ILE A 70 9.15 6.04 -0.16
CA ILE A 70 10.34 5.56 -0.85
C ILE A 70 11.18 6.77 -1.19
N THR A 71 12.38 6.84 -0.62
CA THR A 71 13.34 7.91 -0.87
C THR A 71 14.58 7.31 -1.53
N VAL A 72 14.91 7.78 -2.72
CA VAL A 72 16.15 7.42 -3.42
C VAL A 72 17.17 8.51 -3.11
N GLU A 73 18.29 8.11 -2.50
CA GLU A 73 19.41 9.00 -2.14
C GLU A 73 20.64 8.70 -3.03
N PRO A 74 20.77 9.31 -4.23
CA PRO A 74 21.87 9.01 -5.13
C PRO A 74 23.25 9.32 -4.54
N LYS A 75 23.35 10.42 -3.76
CA LYS A 75 24.60 10.81 -3.08
C LYS A 75 25.11 9.77 -2.08
N ARG A 76 24.20 9.03 -1.44
CA ARG A 76 24.50 7.97 -0.48
C ARG A 76 24.41 6.58 -1.07
N GLN A 77 24.14 6.49 -2.38
CA GLN A 77 24.00 5.25 -3.14
C GLN A 77 23.07 4.25 -2.46
N ARG A 78 21.89 4.73 -1.99
CA ARG A 78 20.92 3.87 -1.30
C ARG A 78 19.48 4.25 -1.59
N ILE A 79 18.60 3.25 -1.45
CA ILE A 79 17.15 3.39 -1.40
C ILE A 79 16.73 3.24 0.06
N VAL A 80 15.97 4.18 0.55
CA VAL A 80 15.37 4.13 1.90
C VAL A 80 13.87 3.89 1.75
N ILE A 81 13.39 2.78 2.27
CA ILE A 81 11.98 2.40 2.27
C ILE A 81 11.48 2.55 3.70
N THR A 82 10.69 3.58 3.95
CA THR A 82 10.05 3.79 5.26
C THR A 82 8.59 3.37 5.17
N ARG A 83 8.24 2.32 5.89
CA ARG A 83 6.86 1.90 6.09
C ARG A 83 6.38 2.46 7.41
N GLN A 84 5.60 3.51 7.36
CA GLN A 84 5.00 4.15 8.51
C GLN A 84 3.63 3.52 8.78
N GLY A 85 3.58 2.52 9.66
CA GLY A 85 2.34 2.07 10.26
C GLY A 85 2.00 2.94 11.48
N ARG A 86 0.75 2.97 11.92
CA ARG A 86 0.35 3.73 13.12
C ARG A 86 0.93 3.16 14.42
N VAL A 87 1.16 1.85 14.45
CA VAL A 87 1.69 1.14 15.64
C VAL A 87 3.18 0.88 15.52
N ARG A 88 3.70 0.68 14.31
CA ARG A 88 5.13 0.41 14.06
C ARG A 88 5.59 1.12 12.80
N SER A 89 6.75 1.72 12.89
CA SER A 89 7.49 2.23 11.74
C SER A 89 8.68 1.29 11.48
N HIS A 90 8.87 0.91 10.23
CA HIS A 90 10.00 0.10 9.81
C HIS A 90 10.72 0.80 8.67
N THR A 91 12.02 1.00 8.83
CA THR A 91 12.87 1.59 7.79
C THR A 91 13.85 0.54 7.30
N GLN A 92 13.86 0.31 5.99
CA GLN A 92 14.78 -0.59 5.33
C GLN A 92 15.71 0.22 4.42
N HIS A 93 16.99 -0.03 4.51
CA HIS A 93 18.02 0.56 3.64
C HIS A 93 18.49 -0.50 2.64
N ILE A 94 18.55 -0.14 1.36
CA ILE A 94 19.05 -0.99 0.28
C ILE A 94 20.15 -0.20 -0.40
N HIS A 95 21.39 -0.69 -0.37
CA HIS A 95 22.49 -0.06 -1.09
C HIS A 95 22.42 -0.41 -2.58
N PHE A 96 22.81 0.52 -3.44
CA PHE A 96 22.81 0.28 -4.89
C PHE A 96 23.72 -0.89 -5.28
N ASN A 97 24.82 -1.07 -4.54
CA ASN A 97 25.75 -2.18 -4.73
C ASN A 97 25.13 -3.57 -4.48
N ASP A 98 24.05 -3.63 -3.68
CA ASP A 98 23.35 -4.88 -3.37
C ASP A 98 22.27 -5.21 -4.41
N ILE A 99 22.00 -4.30 -5.34
CA ILE A 99 20.99 -4.47 -6.37
C ILE A 99 21.57 -5.21 -7.56
N ALA A 100 20.96 -6.32 -7.93
CA ALA A 100 21.28 -7.08 -9.12
C ALA A 100 20.52 -6.58 -10.35
N GLY A 101 19.29 -6.11 -10.15
CA GLY A 101 18.43 -5.61 -11.25
C GLY A 101 17.18 -4.91 -10.76
N VAL A 102 16.58 -4.13 -11.65
CA VAL A 102 15.30 -3.46 -11.44
C VAL A 102 14.42 -3.79 -12.62
N SER A 103 13.19 -4.22 -12.36
CA SER A 103 12.21 -4.60 -13.37
C SER A 103 10.81 -4.17 -12.97
N VAL A 104 9.90 -4.10 -13.93
CA VAL A 104 8.48 -3.97 -13.65
C VAL A 104 7.88 -5.35 -13.54
N ALA A 105 7.27 -5.65 -12.42
CA ALA A 105 6.57 -6.90 -12.17
C ALA A 105 5.05 -6.65 -12.07
N GLU A 106 4.31 -7.69 -12.38
CA GLU A 106 2.86 -7.72 -12.39
C GLU A 106 2.37 -8.42 -11.12
N ASN A 107 1.36 -7.86 -10.48
CA ASN A 107 0.72 -8.44 -9.31
C ASN A 107 -0.81 -8.41 -9.53
N GLY A 108 -1.40 -9.57 -9.65
CA GLY A 108 -2.83 -9.76 -9.85
C GLY A 108 -3.11 -11.13 -10.47
N ASP A 109 -4.25 -11.71 -10.14
CA ASP A 109 -4.72 -12.95 -10.76
C ASP A 109 -5.30 -12.64 -12.14
N ALA A 110 -4.86 -13.38 -13.16
CA ALA A 110 -5.27 -13.23 -14.56
C ALA A 110 -6.77 -13.50 -14.80
N GLU A 111 -7.50 -14.03 -13.82
CA GLU A 111 -8.90 -14.47 -13.96
C GLU A 111 -9.93 -13.44 -13.49
N GLY A 112 -9.73 -12.15 -13.76
CA GLY A 112 -10.77 -11.12 -13.61
C GLY A 112 -10.50 -10.01 -12.59
N GLY A 113 -9.33 -9.97 -11.97
CA GLY A 113 -8.88 -8.90 -11.10
C GLY A 113 -8.15 -7.79 -11.87
N SER A 114 -8.21 -6.57 -11.40
CA SER A 114 -7.42 -5.48 -11.94
C SER A 114 -5.93 -5.76 -11.74
N VAL A 115 -5.24 -6.00 -12.85
CA VAL A 115 -3.78 -6.17 -12.89
C VAL A 115 -3.10 -4.89 -12.36
N ARG A 116 -2.19 -5.04 -11.42
CA ARG A 116 -1.41 -3.95 -10.87
C ARG A 116 0.06 -4.16 -11.15
N PHE A 117 0.71 -3.11 -11.57
CA PHE A 117 2.14 -3.13 -11.84
C PHE A 117 2.90 -2.51 -10.68
N HIS A 118 4.07 -3.04 -10.39
CA HIS A 118 4.99 -2.49 -9.39
C HIS A 118 6.44 -2.62 -9.87
N VAL A 119 7.32 -1.80 -9.31
CA VAL A 119 8.75 -1.93 -9.58
C VAL A 119 9.33 -2.95 -8.62
N ALA A 120 9.95 -4.00 -9.15
CA ALA A 120 10.65 -5.01 -8.39
C ALA A 120 12.16 -4.74 -8.43
N VAL A 121 12.78 -4.64 -7.26
CA VAL A 121 14.23 -4.55 -7.11
C VAL A 121 14.74 -5.92 -6.68
N THR A 122 15.53 -6.55 -7.53
CA THR A 122 16.17 -7.84 -7.23
C THR A 122 17.53 -7.59 -6.62
N LEU A 123 17.75 -8.13 -5.43
CA LEU A 123 19.03 -8.05 -4.73
C LEU A 123 19.98 -9.16 -5.21
N LYS A 124 21.28 -8.95 -5.07
CA LYS A 124 22.31 -9.97 -5.36
C LYS A 124 22.15 -11.26 -4.54
N THR A 125 21.45 -11.18 -3.42
CA THR A 125 21.06 -12.33 -2.60
C THR A 125 19.93 -13.17 -3.19
N GLY A 126 19.37 -12.80 -4.36
CA GLY A 126 18.21 -13.43 -4.98
C GLY A 126 16.85 -12.96 -4.40
N LYS A 127 16.85 -12.15 -3.35
CA LYS A 127 15.61 -11.62 -2.77
C LYS A 127 15.07 -10.48 -3.63
N SER A 128 13.77 -10.53 -3.93
CA SER A 128 13.08 -9.43 -4.61
C SER A 128 12.34 -8.56 -3.60
N VAL A 129 12.46 -7.25 -3.74
CA VAL A 129 11.77 -6.23 -2.94
C VAL A 129 10.88 -5.42 -3.85
N ALA A 130 9.58 -5.47 -3.60
CA ALA A 130 8.62 -4.71 -4.37
C ALA A 130 8.52 -3.27 -3.86
N LEU A 131 8.65 -2.33 -4.79
CA LEU A 131 8.48 -0.90 -4.59
C LEU A 131 7.17 -0.43 -5.23
N PHE A 132 6.60 0.64 -4.70
CA PHE A 132 5.36 1.23 -5.21
C PHE A 132 4.17 0.27 -5.21
N LEU A 133 4.06 -0.55 -4.16
CA LEU A 133 2.92 -1.42 -3.91
C LEU A 133 1.69 -0.62 -3.47
N GLY A 134 0.50 -1.12 -3.82
CA GLY A 134 -0.76 -0.62 -3.29
C GLY A 134 -1.38 0.52 -4.10
N PHE A 135 -1.96 1.51 -3.41
CA PHE A 135 -2.74 2.60 -4.01
C PHE A 135 -1.90 3.79 -4.47
N PHE A 136 -0.71 3.55 -4.99
CA PHE A 136 0.07 4.61 -5.62
C PHE A 136 -0.62 5.09 -6.90
N GLU A 137 -0.57 6.39 -7.13
CA GLU A 137 -1.06 6.97 -8.37
C GLU A 137 -0.30 6.37 -9.57
N GLY A 138 -1.05 5.85 -10.54
CA GLY A 138 -0.49 5.16 -11.72
C GLY A 138 -0.04 3.71 -11.50
N SER A 139 -0.30 3.09 -10.33
CA SER A 139 0.02 1.67 -10.09
C SER A 139 -0.76 0.68 -10.99
N HIS A 140 -1.82 1.15 -11.64
CA HIS A 140 -2.58 0.37 -12.61
C HIS A 140 -2.02 0.45 -14.03
N SER A 141 -1.08 1.36 -14.29
CA SER A 141 -0.50 1.59 -15.60
C SER A 141 0.91 1.03 -15.66
N ARG A 142 1.14 0.07 -16.56
CA ARG A 142 2.46 -0.47 -16.85
C ARG A 142 3.43 0.64 -17.27
N GLN A 143 2.98 1.55 -18.13
CA GLN A 143 3.78 2.66 -18.61
C GLN A 143 4.26 3.60 -17.49
N ALA A 144 3.39 3.88 -16.50
CA ALA A 144 3.77 4.69 -15.35
C ALA A 144 4.83 4.00 -14.47
N MET A 145 4.75 2.67 -14.33
CA MET A 145 5.75 1.89 -13.59
C MET A 145 7.05 1.75 -14.36
N GLU A 146 7.02 1.63 -15.68
CA GLU A 146 8.20 1.63 -16.54
C GLU A 146 8.94 2.98 -16.45
N ALA A 147 8.22 4.11 -16.46
CA ALA A 147 8.82 5.43 -16.28
C ALA A 147 9.49 5.58 -14.89
N ARG A 148 8.89 5.04 -13.83
CA ARG A 148 9.50 5.02 -12.49
C ARG A 148 10.72 4.11 -12.42
N CYS A 149 10.66 2.95 -13.07
CA CYS A 149 11.77 2.02 -13.18
C CYS A 149 12.98 2.67 -13.89
N GLN A 150 12.75 3.31 -15.04
CA GLN A 150 13.79 4.04 -15.78
C GLN A 150 14.41 5.14 -14.93
N ARG A 151 13.58 5.95 -14.27
CA ARG A 151 14.05 7.02 -13.39
C ARG A 151 14.90 6.49 -12.23
N LEU A 152 14.53 5.33 -11.65
CA LEU A 152 15.32 4.69 -10.61
C LEU A 152 16.67 4.22 -11.15
N VAL A 153 16.69 3.59 -12.32
CA VAL A 153 17.93 3.13 -12.99
C VAL A 153 18.84 4.32 -13.31
N GLU A 154 18.29 5.44 -13.79
CA GLU A 154 19.06 6.66 -14.03
C GLU A 154 19.70 7.23 -12.75
N CYS A 155 18.96 7.19 -11.62
CA CYS A 155 19.47 7.61 -10.32
C CYS A 155 20.58 6.70 -9.79
N MET A 156 20.61 5.43 -10.21
CA MET A 156 21.61 4.44 -9.79
C MET A 156 22.89 4.48 -10.66
N ARG A 157 22.83 5.08 -11.84
CA ARG A 157 24.03 5.24 -12.66
C ARG A 157 25.01 6.17 -11.95
N PRO A 158 26.28 5.73 -11.76
CA PRO A 158 27.29 6.63 -11.22
C PRO A 158 27.41 7.85 -12.15
N ALA A 159 27.44 9.03 -11.54
CA ALA A 159 27.81 10.23 -12.28
C ALA A 159 29.26 10.05 -12.76
N GLY A 160 29.42 9.77 -14.06
CA GLY A 160 30.73 9.68 -14.71
C GLY A 160 31.47 11.02 -14.69
#